data_1a44c5bac278e77a34617b4c368a9594
#
_entry.id   1a44c5bac278e77a34617b4c368a9594
#
_cell.length_a   1.000
_cell.length_b   1.000
_cell.length_c   1.000
_cell.angle_alpha   90.00
_cell.angle_beta   90.00
_cell.angle_gamma   90.00
#
_symmetry.space_group_name_H-M   'P 1'
#
loop_
_entity.id
_entity.type
_entity.pdbx_description
1 polymer ?
#
loop_
_entity_poly.entity_id
_entity_poly.type
_entity_poly.pdbx_seq_one_letter_code
_entity_poly.pdbx_strand_id
1 'polypeptide(L)'
;MIKGKQGRFRQNLLGKRVDYSGRSVICVGPELKIYQCGVPKEMALELFRPFIMKKLVEDGSANNIKSAKRMVDKGVTEVWDALDVIIKDHPVMLNRAPTLHRLGIQAFEPVLVEGRALKLHPLNCTAFNADFDGDQMAIHVPLSAEAQAEARLLMLSANNLLRPQDGGPVTAVSYTHLRA
;
A
#
# COMPACT_ATOMS: atom_id res chain seq x y z
N MET A 1 21.69 27.68 2.46
CA MET A 1 20.93 27.30 1.24
C MET A 1 19.47 27.10 1.60
N ILE A 2 18.62 28.08 1.37
CA ILE A 2 17.18 28.06 1.73
C ILE A 2 16.30 27.91 0.49
N LYS A 3 16.74 28.45 -0.66
CA LYS A 3 16.02 28.47 -1.94
C LYS A 3 16.56 27.43 -2.93
N GLY A 4 15.72 27.01 -3.88
CA GLY A 4 16.03 26.08 -4.97
C GLY A 4 15.51 24.67 -4.75
N LYS A 5 15.72 23.78 -5.74
CA LYS A 5 15.25 22.37 -5.71
C LYS A 5 15.84 21.56 -4.56
N GLN A 6 17.02 21.91 -4.10
CA GLN A 6 17.72 21.28 -2.97
C GLN A 6 17.64 22.10 -1.67
N GLY A 7 16.85 23.19 -1.65
CA GLY A 7 16.66 24.02 -0.48
C GLY A 7 15.85 23.33 0.61
N ARG A 8 16.12 23.68 1.88
CA ARG A 8 15.45 23.10 3.06
C ARG A 8 13.93 23.27 3.05
N PHE A 9 13.40 24.33 2.42
CA PHE A 9 11.95 24.49 2.25
C PHE A 9 11.33 23.36 1.42
N ARG A 10 11.96 22.95 0.32
CA ARG A 10 11.46 21.82 -0.49
C ARG A 10 11.73 20.46 0.13
N GLN A 11 12.86 20.30 0.80
CA GLN A 11 13.27 19.00 1.34
C GLN A 11 12.65 18.68 2.70
N ASN A 12 12.42 19.68 3.56
CA ASN A 12 12.05 19.43 4.95
C ASN A 12 10.75 20.11 5.40
N LEU A 13 10.28 21.14 4.71
CA LEU A 13 9.07 21.88 5.08
C LEU A 13 7.87 21.51 4.20
N LEU A 14 8.04 21.50 2.88
CA LEU A 14 6.98 21.16 1.91
C LEU A 14 6.80 19.66 1.72
N GLY A 15 7.72 18.86 2.18
CA GLY A 15 7.65 17.41 2.15
C GLY A 15 8.79 16.79 2.95
N LYS A 16 8.52 15.70 3.63
CA LYS A 16 9.49 14.91 4.38
C LYS A 16 9.49 13.49 3.87
N ARG A 17 10.61 12.77 4.08
CA ARG A 17 10.63 11.33 3.91
C ARG A 17 9.76 10.71 5.00
N VAL A 18 8.95 9.73 4.61
CA VAL A 18 8.04 9.04 5.52
C VAL A 18 8.56 7.62 5.71
N ASP A 19 8.66 7.19 6.97
CA ASP A 19 8.97 5.81 7.32
C ASP A 19 7.80 4.87 6.98
N TYR A 20 8.05 3.58 6.95
CA TYR A 20 7.06 2.55 6.59
C TYR A 20 6.43 2.79 5.22
N SER A 21 7.24 3.22 4.29
CA SER A 21 6.86 3.44 2.91
C SER A 21 7.89 2.83 1.96
N GLY A 22 7.42 2.43 0.80
CA GLY A 22 8.25 1.88 -0.26
C GLY A 22 7.84 2.44 -1.61
N ARG A 23 8.63 2.13 -2.62
CA ARG A 23 8.32 2.50 -4.00
C ARG A 23 8.70 1.36 -4.93
N SER A 24 7.84 1.04 -5.87
CA SER A 24 8.11 0.02 -6.88
C SER A 24 7.38 0.32 -8.18
N VAL A 25 7.82 -0.36 -9.23
CA VAL A 25 7.12 -0.38 -10.52
C VAL A 25 5.79 -1.11 -10.35
N ILE A 26 4.79 -0.68 -11.09
CA ILE A 26 3.48 -1.33 -11.12
C ILE A 26 3.34 -2.26 -12.33
N CYS A 27 2.59 -3.32 -12.14
CA CYS A 27 2.16 -4.19 -13.23
C CYS A 27 0.66 -4.51 -13.09
N VAL A 28 0.08 -5.00 -14.17
CA VAL A 28 -1.34 -5.35 -14.20
C VAL A 28 -1.60 -6.60 -13.37
N GLY A 29 -2.68 -6.57 -12.57
CA GLY A 29 -3.17 -7.70 -11.78
C GLY A 29 -4.66 -7.91 -11.98
N PRO A 30 -5.09 -8.48 -13.13
CA PRO A 30 -6.52 -8.66 -13.41
C PRO A 30 -7.19 -9.70 -12.50
N GLU A 31 -6.40 -10.54 -11.85
CA GLU A 31 -6.84 -11.52 -10.86
C GLU A 31 -7.24 -10.91 -9.51
N LEU A 32 -6.86 -9.66 -9.27
CA LEU A 32 -7.18 -8.95 -8.03
C LEU A 32 -8.60 -8.40 -8.08
N LYS A 33 -9.22 -8.29 -6.91
CA LYS A 33 -10.46 -7.52 -6.77
C LYS A 33 -10.15 -6.01 -6.79
N ILE A 34 -11.15 -5.18 -7.11
CA ILE A 34 -10.97 -3.74 -7.26
C ILE A 34 -10.44 -3.04 -6.01
N TYR A 35 -10.71 -3.61 -4.83
CA TYR A 35 -10.23 -3.08 -3.55
C TYR A 35 -8.92 -3.73 -3.07
N GLN A 36 -8.33 -4.62 -3.87
CA GLN A 36 -7.09 -5.32 -3.55
C GLN A 36 -5.91 -4.76 -4.35
N CYS A 37 -4.72 -4.84 -3.74
CA CYS A 37 -3.46 -4.60 -4.42
C CYS A 37 -2.48 -5.74 -4.13
N GLY A 38 -1.69 -6.11 -5.12
CA GLY A 38 -0.63 -7.10 -4.96
C GLY A 38 0.64 -6.44 -4.42
N VAL A 39 1.11 -6.89 -3.27
CA VAL A 39 2.35 -6.42 -2.65
C VAL A 39 3.39 -7.51 -2.71
N PRO A 40 4.60 -7.25 -3.25
CA PRO A 40 5.69 -8.22 -3.23
C PRO A 40 6.01 -8.69 -1.81
N LYS A 41 6.23 -9.99 -1.65
CA LYS A 41 6.52 -10.60 -0.34
C LYS A 41 7.70 -9.94 0.38
N GLU A 42 8.78 -9.68 -0.32
CA GLU A 42 9.97 -9.02 0.25
C GLU A 42 9.65 -7.61 0.75
N MET A 43 8.88 -6.85 -0.04
CA MET A 43 8.46 -5.49 0.33
C MET A 43 7.50 -5.51 1.53
N ALA A 44 6.55 -6.43 1.54
CA ALA A 44 5.61 -6.59 2.66
C ALA A 44 6.35 -6.92 3.97
N LEU A 45 7.36 -7.79 3.92
CA LEU A 45 8.18 -8.13 5.08
C LEU A 45 8.85 -6.89 5.69
N GLU A 46 9.40 -6.02 4.86
CA GLU A 46 10.06 -4.79 5.32
C GLU A 46 9.04 -3.76 5.84
N LEU A 47 7.93 -3.56 5.13
CA LEU A 47 6.92 -2.58 5.50
C LEU A 47 6.19 -2.94 6.80
N PHE A 48 5.87 -4.21 7.00
CA PHE A 48 5.15 -4.71 8.19
C PHE A 48 6.08 -5.21 9.29
N ARG A 49 7.39 -5.03 9.17
CA ARG A 49 8.40 -5.52 10.11
C ARG A 49 8.08 -5.26 11.58
N PRO A 50 7.70 -4.04 12.03
CA PRO A 50 7.37 -3.80 13.43
C PRO A 50 6.13 -4.57 13.91
N PHE A 51 5.13 -4.71 13.05
CA PHE A 51 3.91 -5.46 13.35
C PHE A 51 4.20 -6.96 13.47
N ILE A 52 5.04 -7.50 12.59
CA ILE A 52 5.48 -8.90 12.62
C ILE A 52 6.25 -9.17 13.92
N MET A 53 7.21 -8.30 14.28
CA MET A 53 7.99 -8.46 15.51
C MET A 53 7.09 -8.43 16.75
N LYS A 54 6.11 -7.53 16.79
CA LYS A 54 5.13 -7.46 17.86
C LYS A 54 4.33 -8.76 17.95
N LYS A 55 3.79 -9.23 16.82
CA LYS A 55 3.00 -10.46 16.74
C LYS A 55 3.78 -11.69 17.20
N LEU A 56 5.03 -11.86 16.76
CA LEU A 56 5.88 -12.98 17.18
C LEU A 56 6.17 -13.00 18.68
N VAL A 57 6.25 -11.83 19.32
CA VAL A 57 6.41 -11.75 20.77
C VAL A 57 5.10 -12.06 21.49
N GLU A 58 3.98 -11.58 21.00
CA GLU A 58 2.64 -11.84 21.56
C GLU A 58 2.25 -13.32 21.46
N ASP A 59 2.57 -13.98 20.34
CA ASP A 59 2.30 -15.40 20.11
C ASP A 59 3.29 -16.31 20.86
N GLY A 60 4.30 -15.75 21.55
CA GLY A 60 5.30 -16.50 22.30
C GLY A 60 6.36 -17.20 21.44
N SER A 61 6.36 -17.01 20.12
CA SER A 61 7.37 -17.55 19.21
C SER A 61 8.74 -16.91 19.41
N ALA A 62 8.78 -15.69 19.93
CA ALA A 62 10.00 -14.99 20.28
C ALA A 62 9.94 -14.48 21.72
N ASN A 63 11.01 -14.72 22.49
CA ASN A 63 11.08 -14.31 23.91
C ASN A 63 11.23 -12.80 24.11
N ASN A 64 11.74 -12.09 23.09
CA ASN A 64 11.93 -10.64 23.11
C ASN A 64 12.06 -10.07 21.69
N ILE A 65 12.00 -8.75 21.58
CA ILE A 65 12.09 -8.03 20.30
C ILE A 65 13.40 -8.32 19.55
N LYS A 66 14.51 -8.53 20.26
CA LYS A 66 15.81 -8.85 19.66
C LYS A 66 15.82 -10.24 19.01
N SER A 67 15.15 -11.21 19.64
CA SER A 67 14.94 -12.54 19.07
C SER A 67 14.00 -12.47 17.85
N ALA A 68 12.89 -11.76 17.99
CA ALA A 68 11.95 -11.55 16.88
C ALA A 68 12.64 -10.93 15.66
N LYS A 69 13.48 -9.91 15.85
CA LYS A 69 14.26 -9.30 14.77
C LYS A 69 15.13 -10.32 14.05
N ARG A 70 15.84 -11.17 14.78
CA ARG A 70 16.68 -12.24 14.19
C ARG A 70 15.86 -13.26 13.40
N MET A 71 14.64 -13.57 13.84
CA MET A 71 13.73 -14.48 13.14
C MET A 71 13.28 -13.85 11.82
N VAL A 72 12.92 -12.57 11.82
CA VAL A 72 12.55 -11.82 10.61
C VAL A 72 13.72 -11.77 9.63
N ASP A 73 14.93 -11.47 10.11
CA ASP A 73 16.15 -11.41 9.26
C ASP A 73 16.51 -12.79 8.64
N LYS A 74 16.13 -13.89 9.31
CA LYS A 74 16.31 -15.27 8.79
C LYS A 74 15.18 -15.73 7.88
N GLY A 75 14.04 -15.06 7.88
CA GLY A 75 12.87 -15.42 7.07
C GLY A 75 12.27 -16.79 7.41
N VAL A 76 12.21 -17.14 8.70
CA VAL A 76 11.63 -18.40 9.16
C VAL A 76 10.12 -18.48 8.85
N THR A 77 9.58 -19.70 8.82
CA THR A 77 8.18 -19.95 8.41
C THR A 77 7.17 -19.20 9.25
N GLU A 78 7.39 -19.12 10.57
CA GLU A 78 6.54 -18.43 11.53
C GLU A 78 6.40 -16.93 11.22
N VAL A 79 7.41 -16.34 10.58
CA VAL A 79 7.36 -14.93 10.13
C VAL A 79 6.35 -14.75 9.00
N TRP A 80 6.29 -15.68 8.07
CA TRP A 80 5.34 -15.64 6.96
C TRP A 80 3.92 -15.89 7.43
N ASP A 81 3.71 -16.82 8.35
CA ASP A 81 2.41 -17.07 8.96
C ASP A 81 1.90 -15.82 9.73
N ALA A 82 2.77 -15.17 10.48
CA ALA A 82 2.46 -13.91 11.17
C ALA A 82 2.13 -12.79 10.16
N LEU A 83 2.88 -12.69 9.07
CA LEU A 83 2.63 -11.71 8.01
C LEU A 83 1.27 -11.92 7.35
N ASP A 84 0.90 -13.16 7.04
CA ASP A 84 -0.39 -13.49 6.44
C ASP A 84 -1.58 -13.09 7.33
N VAL A 85 -1.42 -13.23 8.63
CA VAL A 85 -2.46 -12.80 9.59
C VAL A 85 -2.55 -11.28 9.64
N ILE A 86 -1.42 -10.57 9.70
CA ILE A 86 -1.38 -9.10 9.81
C ILE A 86 -1.95 -8.45 8.56
N ILE A 87 -1.61 -8.94 7.38
CA ILE A 87 -2.03 -8.37 6.10
C ILE A 87 -3.55 -8.36 5.92
N LYS A 88 -4.25 -9.39 6.41
CA LYS A 88 -5.71 -9.49 6.26
C LYS A 88 -6.47 -8.33 6.89
N ASP A 89 -5.94 -7.76 7.96
CA ASP A 89 -6.62 -6.71 8.73
C ASP A 89 -5.97 -5.33 8.60
N HIS A 90 -4.91 -5.21 7.81
CA HIS A 90 -4.14 -3.98 7.73
C HIS A 90 -4.17 -3.37 6.32
N PRO A 91 -4.96 -2.32 6.06
CA PRO A 91 -4.98 -1.67 4.76
C PRO A 91 -3.65 -0.96 4.48
N VAL A 92 -3.29 -0.87 3.21
CA VAL A 92 -2.16 -0.07 2.73
C VAL A 92 -2.65 1.03 1.81
N MET A 93 -1.91 2.11 1.71
CA MET A 93 -2.22 3.22 0.81
C MET A 93 -1.25 3.21 -0.37
N LEU A 94 -1.79 3.33 -1.58
CA LEU A 94 -1.01 3.54 -2.80
C LEU A 94 -1.14 4.97 -3.27
N ASN A 95 -0.04 5.54 -3.72
CA ASN A 95 0.03 6.88 -4.28
C ASN A 95 0.86 6.88 -5.57
N ARG A 96 0.36 7.56 -6.60
CA ARG A 96 1.12 7.89 -7.80
C ARG A 96 1.34 9.39 -7.89
N ALA A 97 2.59 9.81 -8.02
CA ALA A 97 2.94 11.20 -8.28
C ALA A 97 2.85 11.51 -9.80
N PRO A 98 2.35 12.71 -10.19
CA PRO A 98 1.86 13.77 -9.33
C PRO A 98 0.43 13.50 -8.80
N THR A 99 0.18 13.79 -7.52
CA THR A 99 -1.15 13.67 -6.92
C THR A 99 -1.96 14.92 -7.25
N LEU A 100 -2.79 14.85 -8.27
CA LEU A 100 -3.57 15.98 -8.79
C LEU A 100 -4.93 16.12 -8.12
N HIS A 101 -5.46 15.05 -7.58
CA HIS A 101 -6.76 15.00 -6.90
C HIS A 101 -6.78 13.90 -5.83
N ARG A 102 -7.82 13.87 -5.00
CA ARG A 102 -7.90 12.95 -3.86
C ARG A 102 -7.82 11.46 -4.23
N LEU A 103 -8.23 11.07 -5.44
CA LEU A 103 -8.16 9.68 -5.91
C LEU A 103 -6.74 9.25 -6.31
N GLY A 104 -5.78 10.17 -6.34
CA GLY A 104 -4.35 9.85 -6.52
C GLY A 104 -3.72 9.18 -5.30
N ILE A 105 -4.45 9.12 -4.17
CA ILE A 105 -4.11 8.33 -2.98
C ILE A 105 -5.34 7.52 -2.60
N GLN A 106 -5.23 6.20 -2.61
CA GLN A 106 -6.32 5.30 -2.22
C GLN A 106 -5.79 4.18 -1.34
N ALA A 107 -6.65 3.66 -0.47
CA ALA A 107 -6.36 2.49 0.34
C ALA A 107 -6.81 1.20 -0.35
N PHE A 108 -6.07 0.14 -0.08
CA PHE A 108 -6.31 -1.20 -0.62
C PHE A 108 -6.06 -2.26 0.45
N GLU A 109 -6.71 -3.40 0.29
CA GLU A 109 -6.35 -4.60 1.03
C GLU A 109 -5.15 -5.26 0.34
N PRO A 110 -4.01 -5.42 1.03
CA PRO A 110 -2.84 -6.03 0.43
C PRO A 110 -3.00 -7.55 0.28
N VAL A 111 -2.53 -8.05 -0.84
CA VAL A 111 -2.41 -9.49 -1.13
C VAL A 111 -0.96 -9.77 -1.48
N LEU A 112 -0.37 -10.81 -0.89
CA LEU A 112 1.01 -11.19 -1.19
C LEU A 112 1.12 -11.75 -2.61
N VAL A 113 2.06 -11.22 -3.36
CA VAL A 113 2.37 -11.69 -4.71
C VAL A 113 3.85 -11.97 -4.86
N GLU A 114 4.16 -12.89 -5.79
CA GLU A 114 5.53 -13.14 -6.19
C GLU A 114 6.06 -12.03 -7.09
N GLY A 115 7.39 -11.87 -7.11
CA GLY A 115 8.06 -10.84 -7.92
C GLY A 115 8.42 -9.60 -7.12
N ARG A 116 8.74 -8.51 -7.82
CA ARG A 116 9.20 -7.25 -7.22
C ARG A 116 8.31 -6.05 -7.57
N ALA A 117 7.33 -6.24 -8.44
CA ALA A 117 6.41 -5.18 -8.87
C ALA A 117 5.12 -5.21 -8.05
N LEU A 118 4.59 -4.04 -7.74
CA LEU A 118 3.24 -3.90 -7.19
C LEU A 118 2.22 -4.28 -8.26
N LYS A 119 1.21 -5.07 -7.91
CA LYS A 119 0.10 -5.37 -8.81
C LYS A 119 -1.09 -4.48 -8.52
N LEU A 120 -1.63 -3.90 -9.58
CA LEU A 120 -2.80 -3.02 -9.51
C LEU A 120 -3.90 -3.55 -10.43
N HIS A 121 -5.14 -3.51 -9.93
CA HIS A 121 -6.29 -3.86 -10.77
C HIS A 121 -6.42 -2.85 -11.92
N PRO A 122 -6.64 -3.28 -13.16
CA PRO A 122 -6.64 -2.39 -14.34
C PRO A 122 -7.68 -1.27 -14.24
N LEU A 123 -8.81 -1.48 -13.60
CA LEU A 123 -9.85 -0.45 -13.42
C LEU A 123 -9.40 0.71 -12.51
N ASN A 124 -8.43 0.52 -11.66
CA ASN A 124 -7.90 1.58 -10.79
C ASN A 124 -6.90 2.51 -11.50
N CYS A 125 -6.40 2.12 -12.68
CA CYS A 125 -5.41 2.91 -13.41
C CYS A 125 -5.93 4.28 -13.79
N THR A 126 -7.20 4.40 -14.16
CA THR A 126 -7.81 5.69 -14.52
C THR A 126 -7.80 6.68 -13.36
N ALA A 127 -8.08 6.21 -12.12
CA ALA A 127 -8.06 7.04 -10.93
C ALA A 127 -6.66 7.59 -10.62
N PHE A 128 -5.64 6.78 -10.82
CA PHE A 128 -4.24 7.16 -10.61
C PHE A 128 -3.60 7.82 -11.82
N ASN A 129 -4.27 7.86 -12.96
CA ASN A 129 -3.67 8.22 -14.26
C ASN A 129 -2.36 7.45 -14.48
N ALA A 130 -2.39 6.14 -14.27
CA ALA A 130 -1.24 5.25 -14.29
C ALA A 130 -1.27 4.34 -15.51
N ASP A 131 -0.08 4.09 -16.06
CA ASP A 131 0.16 3.16 -17.15
C ASP A 131 1.14 2.06 -16.70
N PHE A 132 1.11 0.91 -17.38
CA PHE A 132 2.02 -0.21 -17.09
C PHE A 132 3.27 -0.22 -17.99
N ASP A 133 3.73 0.95 -18.41
CA ASP A 133 4.91 1.17 -19.24
C ASP A 133 6.21 1.41 -18.45
N GLY A 134 6.19 1.19 -17.15
CA GLY A 134 7.30 1.43 -16.24
C GLY A 134 6.99 2.45 -15.14
N ASP A 135 5.74 2.88 -15.04
CA ASP A 135 5.29 3.76 -13.96
C ASP A 135 5.58 3.15 -12.58
N GLN A 136 5.92 4.02 -11.64
CA GLN A 136 6.15 3.67 -10.25
C GLN A 136 5.08 4.27 -9.35
N MET A 137 4.73 3.52 -8.31
CA MET A 137 3.85 4.00 -7.24
C MET A 137 4.52 3.85 -5.88
N ALA A 138 4.16 4.76 -4.98
CA ALA A 138 4.53 4.66 -3.58
C ALA A 138 3.47 3.87 -2.81
N ILE A 139 3.93 3.06 -1.87
CA ILE A 139 3.09 2.35 -0.92
C ILE A 139 3.38 2.86 0.49
N HIS A 140 2.35 3.07 1.28
CA HIS A 140 2.44 3.55 2.66
C HIS A 140 1.60 2.66 3.57
N VAL A 141 2.11 2.40 4.77
CA VAL A 141 1.43 1.61 5.79
C VAL A 141 0.95 2.54 6.91
N PRO A 142 -0.37 2.70 7.13
CA PRO A 142 -0.89 3.44 8.27
C PRO A 142 -0.51 2.72 9.58
N LEU A 143 0.01 3.46 10.55
CA LEU A 143 0.56 2.89 11.77
C LEU A 143 -0.44 2.87 12.91
N SER A 144 -1.19 3.95 13.12
CA SER A 144 -2.15 4.06 14.21
C SER A 144 -3.50 3.41 13.87
N ALA A 145 -4.25 3.03 14.89
CA ALA A 145 -5.58 2.46 14.70
C ALA A 145 -6.55 3.44 14.03
N GLU A 146 -6.44 4.73 14.37
CA GLU A 146 -7.23 5.80 13.77
C GLU A 146 -6.90 5.96 12.28
N ALA A 147 -5.61 5.94 11.90
CA ALA A 147 -5.18 6.02 10.51
C ALA A 147 -5.65 4.81 9.70
N GLN A 148 -5.63 3.62 10.28
CA GLN A 148 -6.15 2.40 9.65
C GLN A 148 -7.67 2.47 9.46
N ALA A 149 -8.40 2.96 10.45
CA ALA A 149 -9.85 3.17 10.36
C ALA A 149 -10.21 4.20 9.28
N GLU A 150 -9.49 5.32 9.22
CA GLU A 150 -9.66 6.34 8.19
C GLU A 150 -9.37 5.78 6.79
N ALA A 151 -8.27 5.06 6.62
CA ALA A 151 -7.93 4.40 5.37
C ALA A 151 -9.03 3.42 4.91
N ARG A 152 -9.58 2.63 5.83
CA ARG A 152 -10.60 1.65 5.54
C ARG A 152 -11.98 2.27 5.24
N LEU A 153 -12.38 3.28 5.99
CA LEU A 153 -13.72 3.88 5.87
C LEU A 153 -13.81 4.92 4.76
N LEU A 154 -12.78 5.75 4.58
CA LEU A 154 -12.82 6.91 3.68
C LEU A 154 -12.00 6.72 2.41
N MET A 155 -10.89 6.01 2.48
CA MET A 155 -9.91 5.96 1.40
C MET A 155 -9.91 4.65 0.62
N LEU A 156 -10.66 3.63 1.06
CA LEU A 156 -10.71 2.36 0.35
C LEU A 156 -11.22 2.57 -1.08
N SER A 157 -10.57 1.93 -2.04
CA SER A 157 -10.90 2.08 -3.46
C SER A 157 -12.35 1.75 -3.76
N ALA A 158 -12.94 0.75 -3.09
CA ALA A 158 -14.35 0.40 -3.24
C ALA A 158 -15.33 1.52 -2.84
N ASN A 159 -14.93 2.42 -1.94
CA ASN A 159 -15.74 3.54 -1.48
C ASN A 159 -15.57 4.80 -2.38
N ASN A 160 -14.63 4.78 -3.32
CA ASN A 160 -14.27 5.90 -4.18
C ASN A 160 -14.48 5.58 -5.66
N LEU A 161 -15.59 4.93 -6.00
CA LEU A 161 -15.93 4.55 -7.38
C LEU A 161 -16.46 5.72 -8.22
N LEU A 162 -16.83 6.82 -7.58
CA LEU A 162 -17.36 8.01 -8.24
C LEU A 162 -16.35 9.16 -8.17
N ARG A 163 -16.24 9.89 -9.28
CA ARG A 163 -15.41 11.10 -9.35
C ARG A 163 -16.00 12.21 -8.50
N PRO A 164 -15.21 12.90 -7.66
CA PRO A 164 -15.73 13.97 -6.82
C PRO A 164 -16.17 15.22 -7.57
N GLN A 165 -15.74 15.36 -8.82
CA GLN A 165 -15.96 16.57 -9.63
C GLN A 165 -17.36 16.59 -10.27
N ASP A 166 -17.82 15.46 -10.78
CA ASP A 166 -19.03 15.32 -11.60
C ASP A 166 -19.96 14.18 -11.16
N GLY A 167 -19.57 13.43 -10.12
CA GLY A 167 -20.32 12.26 -9.65
C GLY A 167 -20.36 11.09 -10.65
N GLY A 168 -19.65 11.22 -11.77
CA GLY A 168 -19.54 10.15 -12.76
C GLY A 168 -18.64 9.00 -12.28
N PRO A 169 -18.73 7.82 -12.90
CA PRO A 169 -17.86 6.70 -12.55
C PRO A 169 -16.40 7.02 -12.86
N VAL A 170 -15.49 6.57 -11.98
CA VAL A 170 -14.04 6.75 -12.15
C VAL A 170 -13.54 6.04 -13.40
N THR A 171 -14.15 4.89 -13.73
CA THR A 171 -13.87 4.12 -14.94
C THR A 171 -15.14 3.94 -15.77
N ALA A 172 -15.01 4.03 -17.08
CA ALA A 172 -16.08 3.67 -18.01
C ALA A 172 -16.21 2.15 -18.07
N VAL A 173 -16.79 1.56 -17.03
CA VAL A 173 -17.05 0.11 -16.97
C VAL A 173 -18.51 -0.13 -17.25
N SER A 174 -18.80 -0.97 -18.23
CA SER A 174 -20.13 -1.54 -18.40
C SER A 174 -20.51 -2.34 -17.15
N TYR A 175 -21.71 -2.13 -16.64
CA TYR A 175 -22.27 -2.76 -15.44
C TYR A 175 -22.12 -4.31 -15.42
N THR A 176 -21.92 -4.91 -16.57
CA THR A 176 -21.73 -6.36 -16.74
C THR A 176 -20.38 -6.87 -16.17
N HIS A 177 -19.34 -6.04 -16.09
CA HIS A 177 -18.02 -6.41 -15.57
C HIS A 177 -17.87 -6.30 -14.04
N LEU A 178 -18.83 -5.67 -13.37
CA LEU A 178 -18.83 -5.54 -11.91
C LEU A 178 -19.44 -6.74 -11.18
N ARG A 179 -20.02 -7.67 -11.91
CA ARG A 179 -20.69 -8.86 -11.37
C ARG A 179 -19.92 -10.18 -11.52
N ALA A 180 -18.72 -10.12 -12.10
CA ALA A 180 -17.87 -11.31 -12.25
C ALA A 180 -16.94 -11.51 -11.05
#